data_505718115d29fa4e1d611a2cf6ac755f
#
_entry.id   505718115d29fa4e1d611a2cf6ac755f
#
_cell.length_a   1.000
_cell.length_b   1.000
_cell.length_c   1.000
_cell.angle_alpha   90.00
_cell.angle_beta   90.00
_cell.angle_gamma   90.00
#
_symmetry.space_group_name_H-M   'P 1'
#
loop_
_entity.id
_entity.type
_entity.pdbx_description
1 polymer ?
#
loop_
_entity_poly.entity_id
_entity_poly.type
_entity_poly.pdbx_seq_one_letter_code
_entity_poly.pdbx_strand_id
1 'polypeptide(L)'
;IELKPFAGRDMLSELRRHNRELKKVRAFIRSRVTKNEFERRFLAHFERMYEMAQSVTERMECSGYPELYKDNLKAGKLIHGDYNYHNIWISSGRIAVTNFEHFRMDVQVQDLYYFLRKVMEKYQWKESLGRKILEMYESVRPLEDREKEFLALCLAYPEKFWKTANLYSNSNKARIPEKSVEKLQTAIGQQAEKERFLENIFTFHL
;
A
#
# COMPACT_ATOMS: atom_id res chain seq x y z
N ILE A 1 20.66 9.97 -25.37
CA ILE A 1 20.72 9.69 -23.92
C ILE A 1 20.08 8.33 -23.75
N GLU A 2 20.88 7.26 -23.61
CA GLU A 2 20.37 5.98 -23.17
C GLU A 2 19.88 6.15 -21.73
N LEU A 3 18.58 6.27 -21.54
CA LEU A 3 17.95 6.14 -20.24
C LEU A 3 18.15 4.68 -19.84
N LYS A 4 19.15 4.40 -18.98
CA LYS A 4 19.21 3.10 -18.30
C LYS A 4 17.91 2.96 -17.53
N PRO A 5 17.16 1.87 -17.74
CA PRO A 5 15.89 1.70 -17.08
C PRO A 5 16.10 1.68 -15.57
N PHE A 6 15.56 2.68 -14.88
CA PHE A 6 15.38 2.63 -13.45
C PHE A 6 14.30 1.58 -13.15
N ALA A 7 14.69 0.31 -13.12
CA ALA A 7 13.83 -0.71 -12.54
C ALA A 7 13.89 -0.52 -11.03
N GLY A 8 12.79 -0.11 -10.42
CA GLY A 8 12.61 -0.12 -8.98
C GLY A 8 12.64 -1.56 -8.44
N ARG A 9 12.61 -1.72 -7.12
CA ARG A 9 12.32 -3.03 -6.52
C ARG A 9 10.89 -3.41 -6.87
N ASP A 10 10.70 -4.65 -7.33
CA ASP A 10 9.37 -5.18 -7.58
C ASP A 10 8.55 -5.23 -6.28
N MET A 11 7.21 -5.19 -6.40
CA MET A 11 6.29 -5.14 -5.26
C MET A 11 6.46 -6.34 -4.32
N LEU A 12 6.68 -7.54 -4.85
CA LEU A 12 6.84 -8.74 -4.03
C LEU A 12 8.09 -8.66 -3.14
N SER A 13 9.21 -8.17 -3.69
CA SER A 13 10.44 -7.92 -2.92
C SER A 13 10.22 -6.86 -1.83
N GLU A 14 9.43 -5.81 -2.12
CA GLU A 14 9.06 -4.79 -1.14
C GLU A 14 8.19 -5.38 -0.01
N LEU A 15 7.15 -6.16 -0.33
CA LEU A 15 6.30 -6.80 0.68
C LEU A 15 7.11 -7.76 1.57
N ARG A 16 8.01 -8.55 0.99
CA ARG A 16 8.92 -9.42 1.75
C ARG A 16 9.84 -8.62 2.68
N ARG A 17 10.32 -7.47 2.24
CA ARG A 17 11.11 -6.55 3.08
C ARG A 17 10.27 -6.01 4.23
N HIS A 18 9.06 -5.52 3.97
CA HIS A 18 8.14 -5.01 4.97
C HIS A 18 7.79 -6.06 6.03
N ASN A 19 7.57 -7.31 5.63
CA ASN A 19 7.32 -8.43 6.55
C ASN A 19 8.51 -8.68 7.49
N ARG A 20 9.75 -8.61 6.97
CA ARG A 20 10.96 -8.72 7.80
C ARG A 20 11.10 -7.54 8.77
N GLU A 21 10.77 -6.34 8.34
CA GLU A 21 10.77 -5.14 9.19
C GLU A 21 9.74 -5.23 10.31
N LEU A 22 8.51 -5.69 10.03
CA LEU A 22 7.50 -5.96 11.05
C LEU A 22 8.00 -6.94 12.13
N LYS A 23 8.64 -8.04 11.74
CA LYS A 23 9.26 -8.98 12.70
C LYS A 23 10.34 -8.32 13.56
N LYS A 24 11.19 -7.48 12.96
CA LYS A 24 12.23 -6.75 13.69
C LYS A 24 11.65 -5.79 14.71
N VAL A 25 10.61 -5.04 14.32
CA VAL A 25 9.89 -4.13 15.23
C VAL A 25 9.26 -4.89 16.39
N ARG A 26 8.59 -6.02 16.11
CA ARG A 26 8.02 -6.89 17.15
C ARG A 26 9.09 -7.40 18.13
N ALA A 27 10.20 -7.93 17.62
CA ALA A 27 11.28 -8.45 18.46
C ALA A 27 11.85 -7.36 19.37
N PHE A 28 12.10 -6.17 18.80
CA PHE A 28 12.54 -5.00 19.56
C PHE A 28 11.54 -4.61 20.67
N ILE A 29 10.27 -4.49 20.34
CA ILE A 29 9.24 -4.11 21.34
C ILE A 29 9.11 -5.18 22.42
N ARG A 30 9.17 -6.46 22.07
CA ARG A 30 9.11 -7.57 23.05
C ARG A 30 10.28 -7.54 24.04
N SER A 31 11.49 -7.17 23.64
CA SER A 31 12.66 -7.11 24.50
C SER A 31 12.63 -5.98 25.54
N ARG A 32 11.75 -5.00 25.38
CA ARG A 32 11.63 -3.88 26.34
C ARG A 32 10.93 -4.32 27.62
N VAL A 33 11.45 -3.89 28.78
CA VAL A 33 10.85 -4.16 30.08
C VAL A 33 9.52 -3.42 30.22
N THR A 34 9.53 -2.12 30.03
CA THR A 34 8.33 -1.27 30.04
C THR A 34 7.89 -0.93 28.64
N LYS A 35 6.59 -1.09 28.37
CA LYS A 35 5.98 -0.80 27.08
C LYS A 35 5.05 0.39 27.16
N ASN A 36 5.21 1.33 26.23
CA ASN A 36 4.30 2.46 26.11
C ASN A 36 2.98 2.05 25.41
N GLU A 37 2.07 3.00 25.24
CA GLU A 37 0.75 2.76 24.65
C GLU A 37 0.84 2.24 23.20
N PHE A 38 1.68 2.85 22.36
CA PHE A 38 1.89 2.40 21.00
C PHE A 38 2.35 0.93 20.95
N GLU A 39 3.33 0.58 21.77
CA GLU A 39 3.93 -0.76 21.81
C GLU A 39 2.93 -1.82 22.28
N ARG A 40 2.10 -1.50 23.28
CA ARG A 40 1.04 -2.41 23.75
C ARG A 40 0.01 -2.65 22.65
N ARG A 41 -0.47 -1.58 21.99
CA ARG A 41 -1.43 -1.69 20.88
C ARG A 41 -0.87 -2.43 19.68
N PHE A 42 0.38 -2.14 19.32
CA PHE A 42 1.06 -2.85 18.23
C PHE A 42 1.14 -4.35 18.51
N LEU A 43 1.58 -4.76 19.70
CA LEU A 43 1.67 -6.18 20.05
C LEU A 43 0.31 -6.86 20.10
N ALA A 44 -0.72 -6.18 20.60
CA ALA A 44 -2.09 -6.73 20.66
C ALA A 44 -2.66 -7.09 19.28
N HIS A 45 -2.26 -6.38 18.23
CA HIS A 45 -2.77 -6.60 16.87
C HIS A 45 -1.76 -7.21 15.91
N PHE A 46 -0.52 -7.44 16.38
CA PHE A 46 0.57 -7.87 15.51
C PHE A 46 0.27 -9.18 14.80
N GLU A 47 -0.18 -10.22 15.51
CA GLU A 47 -0.35 -11.57 14.91
C GLU A 47 -1.34 -11.48 13.73
N ARG A 48 -2.54 -10.94 13.93
CA ARG A 48 -3.54 -10.79 12.87
C ARG A 48 -3.00 -10.00 11.66
N MET A 49 -2.36 -8.86 11.91
CA MET A 49 -1.83 -8.01 10.85
C MET A 49 -0.65 -8.66 10.12
N TYR A 50 0.15 -9.42 10.84
CA TYR A 50 1.29 -10.11 10.25
C TYR A 50 0.87 -11.34 9.45
N GLU A 51 -0.10 -12.13 9.91
CA GLU A 51 -0.72 -13.23 9.15
C GLU A 51 -1.31 -12.72 7.84
N MET A 52 -2.05 -11.62 7.89
CA MET A 52 -2.55 -10.94 6.68
C MET A 52 -1.41 -10.53 5.74
N ALA A 53 -0.36 -9.91 6.25
CA ALA A 53 0.80 -9.50 5.45
C ALA A 53 1.50 -10.70 4.80
N GLN A 54 1.61 -11.82 5.50
CA GLN A 54 2.17 -13.07 4.97
C GLN A 54 1.28 -13.67 3.88
N SER A 55 -0.02 -13.83 4.17
CA SER A 55 -0.99 -14.38 3.21
C SER A 55 -1.00 -13.59 1.89
N VAL A 56 -1.03 -12.26 1.98
CA VAL A 56 -0.95 -11.40 0.78
C VAL A 56 0.37 -11.62 0.03
N THR A 57 1.49 -11.72 0.73
CA THR A 57 2.80 -11.90 0.09
C THR A 57 2.90 -13.25 -0.62
N GLU A 58 2.41 -14.33 0.00
CA GLU A 58 2.35 -15.68 -0.57
C GLU A 58 1.42 -15.73 -1.79
N ARG A 59 0.25 -15.12 -1.69
CA ARG A 59 -0.69 -15.03 -2.82
C ARG A 59 -0.14 -14.19 -3.96
N MET A 60 0.55 -13.08 -3.68
CA MET A 60 1.21 -12.25 -4.69
C MET A 60 2.27 -13.05 -5.46
N GLU A 61 3.01 -13.92 -4.78
CA GLU A 61 4.01 -14.79 -5.42
C GLU A 61 3.39 -15.81 -6.37
N CYS A 62 2.22 -16.35 -6.02
CA CYS A 62 1.49 -17.36 -6.81
C CYS A 62 0.47 -16.75 -7.80
N SER A 63 0.30 -15.42 -7.80
CA SER A 63 -0.64 -14.69 -8.67
C SER A 63 -0.08 -14.43 -10.06
N GLY A 64 -0.87 -13.77 -10.92
CA GLY A 64 -0.40 -13.26 -12.22
C GLY A 64 0.61 -12.09 -12.14
N TYR A 65 0.98 -11.63 -10.94
CA TYR A 65 1.88 -10.48 -10.77
C TYR A 65 3.30 -10.68 -11.33
N PRO A 66 4.02 -11.81 -11.10
CA PRO A 66 5.37 -11.99 -11.64
C PRO A 66 5.45 -11.83 -13.15
N GLU A 67 4.48 -12.34 -13.89
CA GLU A 67 4.36 -12.22 -15.34
C GLU A 67 3.96 -10.81 -15.73
N LEU A 68 2.98 -10.21 -15.04
CA LEU A 68 2.54 -8.83 -15.25
C LEU A 68 3.72 -7.86 -15.11
N TYR A 69 4.55 -8.02 -14.08
CA TYR A 69 5.74 -7.20 -13.86
C TYR A 69 6.75 -7.33 -15.01
N LYS A 70 7.08 -8.56 -15.44
CA LYS A 70 7.99 -8.82 -16.57
C LYS A 70 7.47 -8.20 -17.88
N ASP A 71 6.17 -8.35 -18.15
CA ASP A 71 5.54 -7.82 -19.37
C ASP A 71 5.59 -6.29 -19.39
N ASN A 72 5.30 -5.65 -18.24
CA ASN A 72 5.36 -4.19 -18.15
C ASN A 72 6.79 -3.67 -18.32
N LEU A 73 7.80 -4.31 -17.70
CA LEU A 73 9.20 -3.95 -17.91
C LEU A 73 9.64 -4.12 -19.37
N LYS A 74 9.28 -5.23 -20.01
CA LYS A 74 9.58 -5.50 -21.42
C LYS A 74 8.93 -4.47 -22.35
N ALA A 75 7.74 -4.04 -22.00
CA ALA A 75 7.00 -3.01 -22.76
C ALA A 75 7.46 -1.58 -22.45
N GLY A 76 8.43 -1.38 -21.54
CA GLY A 76 8.92 -0.06 -21.15
C GLY A 76 7.88 0.80 -20.43
N LYS A 77 6.94 0.19 -19.71
CA LYS A 77 5.87 0.90 -19.00
C LYS A 77 6.43 1.71 -17.85
N LEU A 78 6.09 2.99 -17.80
CA LEU A 78 6.52 3.92 -16.77
C LEU A 78 5.38 4.20 -15.80
N ILE A 79 5.74 4.41 -14.53
CA ILE A 79 4.86 4.92 -13.48
C ILE A 79 5.41 6.22 -12.92
N HIS A 80 4.53 7.03 -12.33
CA HIS A 80 4.90 8.22 -11.58
C HIS A 80 5.62 7.85 -10.26
N GLY A 81 5.20 6.75 -9.63
CA GLY A 81 5.80 6.19 -8.42
C GLY A 81 5.39 6.88 -7.11
N ASP A 82 4.74 8.04 -7.16
CA ASP A 82 4.06 8.70 -6.02
C ASP A 82 2.79 9.43 -6.48
N TYR A 83 1.98 8.76 -7.34
CA TYR A 83 0.74 9.33 -7.87
C TYR A 83 -0.32 9.40 -6.77
N ASN A 84 -0.54 10.61 -6.26
CA ASN A 84 -1.54 10.87 -5.22
C ASN A 84 -2.07 12.29 -5.33
N TYR A 85 -3.16 12.60 -4.61
CA TYR A 85 -3.85 13.90 -4.71
C TYR A 85 -3.01 15.12 -4.26
N HIS A 86 -1.89 14.95 -3.56
CA HIS A 86 -0.98 16.06 -3.23
C HIS A 86 -0.12 16.48 -4.42
N ASN A 87 0.09 15.57 -5.37
CA ASN A 87 0.88 15.79 -6.57
C ASN A 87 0.00 16.13 -7.80
N ILE A 88 -1.29 16.36 -7.58
CA ILE A 88 -2.26 16.73 -8.62
C ILE A 88 -2.78 18.14 -8.33
N TRP A 89 -2.57 19.03 -9.29
CA TRP A 89 -3.04 20.41 -9.23
C TRP A 89 -4.17 20.61 -10.23
N ILE A 90 -5.26 21.20 -9.75
CA ILE A 90 -6.42 21.52 -10.59
C ILE A 90 -6.63 23.03 -10.52
N SER A 91 -6.54 23.70 -11.68
CA SER A 91 -6.74 25.15 -11.78
C SER A 91 -7.41 25.48 -13.12
N SER A 92 -8.49 26.26 -13.09
CA SER A 92 -9.20 26.73 -14.30
C SER A 92 -9.49 25.63 -15.33
N GLY A 93 -9.94 24.46 -14.85
CA GLY A 93 -10.25 23.30 -15.70
C GLY A 93 -9.02 22.56 -16.28
N ARG A 94 -7.81 22.95 -15.90
CA ARG A 94 -6.58 22.27 -16.28
C ARG A 94 -6.08 21.39 -15.12
N ILE A 95 -5.52 20.24 -15.47
CA ILE A 95 -4.91 19.31 -14.52
C ILE A 95 -3.42 19.27 -14.80
N ALA A 96 -2.61 19.43 -13.76
CA ALA A 96 -1.17 19.23 -13.81
C ALA A 96 -0.75 18.19 -12.78
N VAL A 97 0.16 17.31 -13.16
CA VAL A 97 0.81 16.33 -12.28
C VAL A 97 2.24 16.78 -12.06
N THR A 98 2.72 16.74 -10.82
CA THR A 98 4.03 17.25 -10.41
C THR A 98 4.78 16.19 -9.61
N ASN A 99 6.05 16.45 -9.29
CA ASN A 99 6.87 15.60 -8.41
C ASN A 99 7.19 14.22 -8.98
N PHE A 100 7.78 14.19 -10.18
CA PHE A 100 8.20 12.96 -10.87
C PHE A 100 9.52 12.36 -10.36
N GLU A 101 9.97 12.69 -9.15
CA GLU A 101 11.26 12.21 -8.61
C GLU A 101 11.32 10.68 -8.43
N HIS A 102 10.15 10.03 -8.33
CA HIS A 102 10.03 8.58 -8.11
C HIS A 102 9.64 7.80 -9.38
N PHE A 103 9.65 8.47 -10.54
CA PHE A 103 9.29 7.79 -11.78
C PHE A 103 10.25 6.63 -12.07
N ARG A 104 9.69 5.53 -12.57
CA ARG A 104 10.46 4.33 -12.89
C ARG A 104 9.66 3.39 -13.79
N MET A 105 10.33 2.40 -14.33
CA MET A 105 9.66 1.29 -15.00
C MET A 105 9.05 0.35 -13.94
N ASP A 106 7.76 0.07 -14.05
CA ASP A 106 7.02 -0.79 -13.13
C ASP A 106 5.63 -1.13 -13.72
N VAL A 107 4.81 -1.88 -12.98
CA VAL A 107 3.42 -2.19 -13.32
C VAL A 107 2.57 -0.92 -13.29
N GLN A 108 2.01 -0.51 -14.45
CA GLN A 108 1.31 0.79 -14.57
C GLN A 108 0.18 0.99 -13.56
N VAL A 109 -0.59 -0.05 -13.24
CA VAL A 109 -1.69 0.09 -12.28
C VAL A 109 -1.23 0.34 -10.84
N GLN A 110 0.07 0.31 -10.57
CA GLN A 110 0.63 0.66 -9.28
C GLN A 110 0.37 2.13 -8.90
N ASP A 111 0.33 3.04 -9.89
CA ASP A 111 -0.07 4.43 -9.65
C ASP A 111 -1.55 4.53 -9.25
N LEU A 112 -2.43 3.74 -9.88
CA LEU A 112 -3.82 3.62 -9.45
C LEU A 112 -3.93 3.07 -8.02
N TYR A 113 -3.16 2.04 -7.68
CA TYR A 113 -3.09 1.52 -6.31
C TYR A 113 -2.70 2.62 -5.31
N TYR A 114 -1.64 3.39 -5.57
CA TYR A 114 -1.21 4.46 -4.67
C TYR A 114 -2.28 5.52 -4.48
N PHE A 115 -2.91 5.96 -5.56
CA PHE A 115 -3.98 6.94 -5.51
C PHE A 115 -5.20 6.41 -4.75
N LEU A 116 -5.71 5.25 -5.16
CA LEU A 116 -6.89 4.62 -4.58
C LEU A 116 -6.68 4.38 -3.07
N ARG A 117 -5.58 3.75 -2.67
CA ARG A 117 -5.28 3.50 -1.26
C ARG A 117 -5.29 4.79 -0.43
N LYS A 118 -4.61 5.85 -0.89
CA LYS A 118 -4.55 7.15 -0.19
C LYS A 118 -5.93 7.77 0.00
N VAL A 119 -6.76 7.71 -1.03
CA VAL A 119 -8.14 8.20 -0.98
C VAL A 119 -8.98 7.35 -0.03
N MET A 120 -8.92 6.02 -0.16
CA MET A 120 -9.72 5.10 0.65
C MET A 120 -9.36 5.18 2.14
N GLU A 121 -8.07 5.26 2.49
CA GLU A 121 -7.62 5.48 3.87
C GLU A 121 -8.16 6.80 4.45
N LYS A 122 -8.24 7.86 3.65
CA LYS A 122 -8.77 9.16 4.07
C LYS A 122 -10.29 9.14 4.28
N TYR A 123 -11.00 8.41 3.45
CA TYR A 123 -12.47 8.34 3.44
C TYR A 123 -13.02 7.02 4.01
N GLN A 124 -12.26 6.39 4.93
CA GLN A 124 -12.68 5.23 5.72
C GLN A 124 -13.24 4.09 4.87
N TRP A 125 -12.59 3.83 3.74
CA TRP A 125 -12.92 2.75 2.81
C TRP A 125 -14.37 2.80 2.29
N LYS A 126 -14.90 4.03 2.10
CA LYS A 126 -16.24 4.24 1.55
C LYS A 126 -16.37 3.60 0.17
N GLU A 127 -17.11 2.50 0.08
CA GLU A 127 -17.24 1.67 -1.12
C GLU A 127 -17.65 2.44 -2.37
N SER A 128 -18.69 3.30 -2.26
CA SER A 128 -19.19 4.09 -3.39
C SER A 128 -18.13 5.00 -4.01
N LEU A 129 -17.19 5.51 -3.21
CA LEU A 129 -16.10 6.35 -3.69
C LEU A 129 -15.06 5.51 -4.45
N GLY A 130 -14.66 4.37 -3.89
CA GLY A 130 -13.70 3.47 -4.53
C GLY A 130 -14.23 2.89 -5.84
N ARG A 131 -15.50 2.48 -5.86
CA ARG A 131 -16.21 2.03 -7.06
C ARG A 131 -16.17 3.09 -8.15
N LYS A 132 -16.54 4.33 -7.83
CA LYS A 132 -16.52 5.44 -8.78
C LYS A 132 -15.12 5.72 -9.35
N ILE A 133 -14.07 5.64 -8.52
CA ILE A 133 -12.69 5.84 -9.00
C ILE A 133 -12.31 4.74 -10.00
N LEU A 134 -12.64 3.49 -9.70
CA LEU A 134 -12.34 2.36 -10.58
C LEU A 134 -13.13 2.44 -11.88
N GLU A 135 -14.43 2.71 -11.83
CA GLU A 135 -15.27 2.90 -13.02
C GLU A 135 -14.75 4.01 -13.93
N MET A 136 -14.36 5.15 -13.34
CA MET A 136 -13.77 6.26 -14.12
C MET A 136 -12.42 5.89 -14.73
N TYR A 137 -11.59 5.13 -14.04
CA TYR A 137 -10.34 4.64 -14.60
C TYR A 137 -10.60 3.65 -15.75
N GLU A 138 -11.48 2.66 -15.53
CA GLU A 138 -11.81 1.63 -16.53
C GLU A 138 -12.53 2.21 -17.76
N SER A 139 -13.23 3.36 -17.64
CA SER A 139 -13.83 4.06 -18.79
C SER A 139 -12.79 4.59 -19.79
N VAL A 140 -11.56 4.81 -19.33
CA VAL A 140 -10.43 5.28 -20.17
C VAL A 140 -9.50 4.10 -20.52
N ARG A 141 -9.24 3.23 -19.56
CA ARG A 141 -8.35 2.09 -19.72
C ARG A 141 -8.92 0.88 -18.94
N PRO A 142 -9.47 -0.11 -19.64
CA PRO A 142 -9.94 -1.34 -19.01
C PRO A 142 -8.81 -2.05 -18.25
N LEU A 143 -9.13 -2.60 -17.08
CA LEU A 143 -8.21 -3.37 -16.27
C LEU A 143 -8.29 -4.86 -16.67
N GLU A 144 -7.14 -5.49 -16.89
CA GLU A 144 -7.03 -6.94 -17.04
C GLU A 144 -7.27 -7.65 -15.70
N ASP A 145 -7.68 -8.91 -15.73
CA ASP A 145 -7.94 -9.68 -14.49
C ASP A 145 -6.71 -9.77 -13.60
N ARG A 146 -5.50 -9.97 -14.16
CA ARG A 146 -4.24 -9.97 -13.42
C ARG A 146 -3.89 -8.60 -12.79
N GLU A 147 -4.36 -7.50 -13.38
CA GLU A 147 -4.21 -6.15 -12.83
C GLU A 147 -5.21 -5.92 -11.68
N LYS A 148 -6.44 -6.42 -11.80
CA LYS A 148 -7.44 -6.39 -10.72
C LYS A 148 -6.98 -7.21 -9.53
N GLU A 149 -6.45 -8.42 -9.77
CA GLU A 149 -5.86 -9.25 -8.73
C GLU A 149 -4.69 -8.55 -8.03
N PHE A 150 -3.77 -7.95 -8.79
CA PHE A 150 -2.66 -7.17 -8.24
C PHE A 150 -3.14 -6.00 -7.38
N LEU A 151 -4.14 -5.24 -7.85
CA LEU A 151 -4.74 -4.14 -7.06
C LEU A 151 -5.34 -4.64 -5.75
N ALA A 152 -6.12 -5.74 -5.80
CA ALA A 152 -6.74 -6.32 -4.62
C ALA A 152 -5.70 -6.77 -3.60
N LEU A 153 -4.64 -7.46 -4.04
CA LEU A 153 -3.53 -7.90 -3.19
C LEU A 153 -2.79 -6.71 -2.55
N CYS A 154 -2.45 -5.69 -3.34
CA CYS A 154 -1.79 -4.49 -2.82
C CYS A 154 -2.66 -3.74 -1.80
N LEU A 155 -3.97 -3.61 -2.07
CA LEU A 155 -4.91 -2.96 -1.15
C LEU A 155 -5.13 -3.81 0.12
N ALA A 156 -5.13 -5.14 0.01
CA ALA A 156 -5.27 -6.05 1.14
C ALA A 156 -4.09 -5.95 2.11
N TYR A 157 -2.87 -5.74 1.61
CA TYR A 157 -1.69 -5.61 2.46
C TYR A 157 -1.87 -4.54 3.55
N PRO A 158 -1.47 -4.79 4.81
CA PRO A 158 -1.62 -3.84 5.92
C PRO A 158 -0.54 -2.73 5.89
N GLU A 159 -0.45 -2.02 4.79
CA GLU A 159 0.58 -1.01 4.49
C GLU A 159 0.68 0.08 5.56
N LYS A 160 -0.45 0.60 6.02
CA LYS A 160 -0.48 1.67 7.03
C LYS A 160 0.01 1.18 8.40
N PHE A 161 -0.30 -0.08 8.75
CA PHE A 161 0.20 -0.72 9.97
C PHE A 161 1.72 -0.86 9.91
N TRP A 162 2.26 -1.46 8.83
CA TRP A 162 3.70 -1.56 8.62
C TRP A 162 4.39 -0.20 8.63
N LYS A 163 3.88 0.76 7.86
CA LYS A 163 4.47 2.11 7.74
C LYS A 163 4.56 2.82 9.08
N THR A 164 3.51 2.71 9.90
CA THR A 164 3.46 3.30 11.24
C THR A 164 4.44 2.61 12.18
N ALA A 165 4.55 1.29 12.12
CA ALA A 165 5.52 0.51 12.91
C ALA A 165 6.96 0.84 12.52
N ASN A 166 7.25 0.94 11.23
CA ASN A 166 8.59 1.27 10.72
C ASN A 166 9.01 2.68 11.10
N LEU A 167 8.12 3.68 10.96
CA LEU A 167 8.36 5.04 11.42
C LEU A 167 8.64 5.10 12.92
N TYR A 168 7.87 4.36 13.72
CA TYR A 168 8.11 4.26 15.16
C TYR A 168 9.52 3.70 15.45
N SER A 169 9.90 2.63 14.79
CA SER A 169 11.20 1.98 14.99
C SER A 169 12.39 2.89 14.65
N ASN A 170 12.23 3.75 13.66
CA ASN A 170 13.28 4.65 13.14
C ASN A 170 13.27 6.05 13.78
N SER A 171 12.27 6.36 14.64
CA SER A 171 12.19 7.64 15.32
C SER A 171 12.98 7.66 16.63
N ASN A 172 13.31 8.88 17.12
CA ASN A 172 13.85 9.05 18.47
C ASN A 172 12.78 8.69 19.52
N LYS A 173 13.01 7.60 20.25
CA LYS A 173 12.04 6.95 21.15
C LYS A 173 11.80 7.69 22.48
N ALA A 174 12.54 8.77 22.72
CA ALA A 174 12.36 9.57 23.93
C ALA A 174 11.00 10.30 23.97
N ARG A 175 10.39 10.54 22.80
CA ARG A 175 9.07 11.17 22.70
C ARG A 175 8.29 10.54 21.56
N ILE A 176 7.27 9.77 21.90
CA ILE A 176 6.35 9.22 20.91
C ILE A 176 5.28 10.28 20.64
N PRO A 177 5.14 10.77 19.40
CA PRO A 177 4.04 11.64 19.07
C PRO A 177 2.70 10.89 19.26
N GLU A 178 1.74 11.47 19.95
CA GLU A 178 0.34 10.96 20.05
C GLU A 178 -0.20 10.57 18.67
N LYS A 179 0.16 11.36 17.67
CA LYS A 179 -0.13 11.11 16.24
C LYS A 179 0.30 9.72 15.73
N SER A 180 1.31 9.09 16.33
CA SER A 180 1.71 7.71 15.93
C SER A 180 0.74 6.67 16.49
N VAL A 181 0.22 6.88 17.70
CA VAL A 181 -0.82 6.04 18.31
C VAL A 181 -2.12 6.15 17.51
N GLU A 182 -2.55 7.38 17.19
CA GLU A 182 -3.74 7.64 16.38
C GLU A 182 -3.65 6.99 14.99
N LYS A 183 -2.50 7.08 14.32
CA LYS A 183 -2.29 6.43 13.01
C LYS A 183 -2.38 4.92 13.11
N LEU A 184 -1.83 4.33 14.16
CA LEU A 184 -1.90 2.89 14.39
C LEU A 184 -3.36 2.47 14.66
N GLN A 185 -4.07 3.20 15.50
CA GLN A 185 -5.50 2.97 15.78
C GLN A 185 -6.34 3.05 14.52
N THR A 186 -6.10 4.08 13.70
CA THR A 186 -6.80 4.24 12.41
C THR A 186 -6.54 3.05 11.48
N ALA A 187 -5.28 2.58 11.40
CA ALA A 187 -4.93 1.43 10.55
C ALA A 187 -5.64 0.15 11.00
N ILE A 188 -5.78 -0.04 12.32
CA ILE A 188 -6.46 -1.19 12.91
C ILE A 188 -7.98 -1.06 12.77
N GLY A 189 -8.52 0.11 13.10
CA GLY A 189 -9.97 0.36 13.13
C GLY A 189 -10.64 0.33 11.76
N GLN A 190 -9.89 0.61 10.69
CA GLN A 190 -10.43 0.58 9.31
C GLN A 190 -10.37 -0.80 8.66
N GLN A 191 -9.93 -1.83 9.36
CA GLN A 191 -9.68 -3.13 8.73
C GLN A 191 -10.98 -3.81 8.25
N ALA A 192 -12.06 -3.73 9.02
CA ALA A 192 -13.35 -4.33 8.66
C ALA A 192 -13.97 -3.67 7.41
N GLU A 193 -13.90 -2.34 7.31
CA GLU A 193 -14.37 -1.61 6.13
C GLU A 193 -13.54 -1.92 4.90
N LYS A 194 -12.22 -2.07 5.08
CA LYS A 194 -11.31 -2.45 4.01
C LYS A 194 -11.60 -3.87 3.50
N GLU A 195 -11.78 -4.83 4.38
CA GLU A 195 -12.13 -6.21 4.04
C GLU A 195 -13.45 -6.25 3.25
N ARG A 196 -14.48 -5.55 3.72
CA ARG A 196 -15.77 -5.44 3.02
C ARG A 196 -15.62 -4.80 1.64
N PHE A 197 -14.81 -3.73 1.52
CA PHE A 197 -14.53 -3.12 0.24
C PHE A 197 -13.87 -4.10 -0.74
N LEU A 198 -12.88 -4.86 -0.29
CA LEU A 198 -12.19 -5.86 -1.12
C LEU A 198 -13.13 -6.98 -1.57
N GLU A 199 -13.98 -7.46 -0.67
CA GLU A 199 -14.99 -8.47 -0.99
C GLU A 199 -15.98 -7.97 -2.05
N ASN A 200 -16.57 -6.79 -1.84
CA ASN A 200 -17.63 -6.27 -2.69
C ASN A 200 -17.14 -5.74 -4.06
N ILE A 201 -15.90 -5.30 -4.15
CA ILE A 201 -15.35 -4.70 -5.37
C ILE A 201 -14.51 -5.70 -6.17
N PHE A 202 -13.73 -6.54 -5.50
CA PHE A 202 -12.78 -7.44 -6.15
C PHE A 202 -13.12 -8.92 -5.94
N THR A 203 -14.20 -9.24 -5.23
CA THR A 203 -14.53 -10.62 -4.82
C THR A 203 -13.33 -11.29 -4.12
N PHE A 204 -12.63 -10.50 -3.31
CA PHE A 204 -11.36 -10.88 -2.71
C PHE A 204 -11.51 -11.14 -1.21
N HIS A 205 -11.13 -12.36 -0.80
CA HIS A 205 -11.11 -12.82 0.59
C HIS A 205 -9.67 -13.16 1.00
N LEU A 206 -9.28 -12.79 2.21
CA LEU A 206 -8.00 -13.18 2.83
C LEU A 206 -8.14 -14.47 3.61
#